data_f36ff293740840649421ac356be8363b
#
_entry.id   f36ff293740840649421ac356be8363b
#
_cell.length_a   1.000
_cell.length_b   1.000
_cell.length_c   1.000
_cell.angle_alpha   90.00
_cell.angle_beta   90.00
_cell.angle_gamma   90.00
#
_symmetry.space_group_name_H-M   'P 1'
#
loop_
_entity.id
_entity.type
_entity.pdbx_description
1 polymer ?
#
loop_
_entity_poly.entity_id
_entity_poly.type
_entity_poly.pdbx_seq_one_letter_code
_entity_poly.pdbx_strand_id
1 'polypeptide(L)'
;MRIIAGKHKGRKLYDFNGDKIRPTSDKAREALFAILYNVNGLSFLDLCCGTGAIGLEAESRGAIVTMVDLSKESVALTKKNANQISSQAEIICSDAIKFLKTTNKTFDIIFSDPPYEIDLGQEIINIVEQRNLLNKNGIIIYEKDKSVDYSTEKIIKTKEKKYGKNIFGFYMVKYE
;
A
#
# COMPACT_ATOMS: atom_id res chain seq x y z
N MET A 1 7.44 -7.25 14.43
CA MET A 1 7.53 -6.54 13.14
C MET A 1 8.53 -5.39 13.24
N ARG A 2 9.27 -5.07 12.19
CA ARG A 2 10.31 -4.02 12.19
C ARG A 2 10.46 -3.39 10.79
N ILE A 3 11.04 -2.20 10.75
CA ILE A 3 11.49 -1.56 9.49
C ILE A 3 12.73 -2.32 8.98
N ILE A 4 12.73 -2.67 7.69
CA ILE A 4 13.73 -3.54 7.07
C ILE A 4 14.91 -2.73 6.54
N ALA A 5 14.64 -1.59 5.90
CA ALA A 5 15.68 -0.77 5.28
C ALA A 5 15.40 0.74 5.41
N GLY A 6 16.33 1.56 4.91
CA GLY A 6 16.23 3.01 4.91
C GLY A 6 16.64 3.66 6.22
N LYS A 7 16.25 4.92 6.40
CA LYS A 7 16.68 5.77 7.55
C LYS A 7 16.24 5.24 8.92
N HIS A 8 15.19 4.41 8.95
CA HIS A 8 14.65 3.85 10.20
C HIS A 8 14.90 2.34 10.36
N LYS A 9 15.84 1.78 9.57
CA LYS A 9 16.18 0.35 9.60
C LYS A 9 16.33 -0.19 11.04
N GLY A 10 15.70 -1.33 11.31
CA GLY A 10 15.76 -2.04 12.59
C GLY A 10 14.80 -1.53 13.67
N ARG A 11 14.13 -0.39 13.46
CA ARG A 11 13.12 0.11 14.39
C ARG A 11 11.95 -0.86 14.49
N LYS A 12 11.57 -1.22 15.71
CA LYS A 12 10.42 -2.08 15.99
C LYS A 12 9.13 -1.29 15.77
N LEU A 13 8.13 -1.96 15.21
CA LEU A 13 6.77 -1.46 15.10
C LEU A 13 5.85 -2.29 15.98
N TYR A 14 4.85 -1.63 16.58
CA TYR A 14 3.79 -2.30 17.31
C TYR A 14 2.88 -3.06 16.33
N ASP A 15 2.31 -4.14 16.80
CA ASP A 15 1.35 -4.95 16.08
C ASP A 15 0.03 -5.01 16.85
N PHE A 16 -1.02 -5.50 16.22
CA PHE A 16 -2.27 -5.78 16.93
C PHE A 16 -2.07 -6.88 17.95
N ASN A 17 -2.67 -6.73 19.13
CA ASN A 17 -2.72 -7.77 20.14
C ASN A 17 -3.74 -8.84 19.73
N GLY A 18 -3.27 -10.00 19.27
CA GLY A 18 -4.09 -11.16 18.90
C GLY A 18 -4.06 -11.54 17.43
N ASP A 19 -4.60 -12.72 17.11
CA ASP A 19 -4.49 -13.38 15.79
C ASP A 19 -5.40 -12.80 14.69
N LYS A 20 -6.03 -11.66 14.90
CA LYS A 20 -7.12 -11.16 14.04
C LYS A 20 -6.68 -10.49 12.74
N ILE A 21 -5.48 -9.95 12.68
CA ILE A 21 -4.94 -9.31 11.47
C ILE A 21 -3.52 -9.83 11.29
N ARG A 22 -3.29 -10.52 10.19
CA ARG A 22 -1.97 -11.04 9.85
C ARG A 22 -1.24 -10.00 9.00
N PRO A 23 -0.27 -9.26 9.55
CA PRO A 23 0.49 -8.28 8.77
C PRO A 23 1.25 -9.01 7.64
N THR A 24 1.44 -8.33 6.52
CA THR A 24 2.37 -8.77 5.48
C THR A 24 3.70 -9.11 6.13
N SER A 25 4.16 -10.35 5.97
CA SER A 25 5.38 -10.82 6.64
C SER A 25 6.59 -9.95 6.27
N ASP A 26 7.58 -9.88 7.15
CA ASP A 26 8.83 -9.16 6.88
C ASP A 26 9.46 -9.61 5.55
N LYS A 27 9.40 -10.92 5.24
CA LYS A 27 9.92 -11.47 3.96
C LYS A 27 9.12 -11.00 2.75
N ALA A 28 7.79 -10.99 2.83
CA ALA A 28 6.94 -10.52 1.73
C ALA A 28 7.12 -9.01 1.50
N ARG A 29 7.27 -8.24 2.58
CA ARG A 29 7.55 -6.81 2.51
C ARG A 29 8.93 -6.52 1.91
N GLU A 30 9.96 -7.24 2.34
CA GLU A 30 11.30 -7.17 1.74
C GLU A 30 11.27 -7.48 0.23
N ALA A 31 10.58 -8.55 -0.16
CA ALA A 31 10.44 -8.93 -1.56
C ALA A 31 9.67 -7.88 -2.38
N LEU A 32 8.60 -7.29 -1.83
CA LEU A 32 7.85 -6.20 -2.47
C LEU A 32 8.77 -5.00 -2.77
N PHE A 33 9.52 -4.54 -1.78
CA PHE A 33 10.42 -3.40 -1.96
C PHE A 33 11.65 -3.72 -2.82
N ALA A 34 12.08 -4.99 -2.90
CA ALA A 34 13.09 -5.42 -3.87
C ALA A 34 12.59 -5.30 -5.32
N ILE A 35 11.30 -5.58 -5.57
CA ILE A 35 10.68 -5.39 -6.88
C ILE A 35 10.54 -3.91 -7.23
N LEU A 36 10.13 -3.09 -6.27
CA LEU A 36 9.99 -1.65 -6.45
C LEU A 36 11.34 -0.94 -6.65
N TYR A 37 12.42 -1.57 -6.22
CA TYR A 37 13.82 -1.18 -6.32
C TYR A 37 14.11 0.15 -5.63
N ASN A 38 13.63 1.29 -6.15
CA ASN A 38 13.84 2.61 -5.58
C ASN A 38 12.53 3.39 -5.49
N VAL A 39 12.16 3.78 -4.28
CA VAL A 39 10.96 4.59 -4.02
C VAL A 39 11.29 6.00 -3.52
N ASN A 40 12.57 6.37 -3.48
CA ASN A 40 13.00 7.67 -2.97
C ASN A 40 12.39 8.82 -3.78
N GLY A 41 11.74 9.73 -3.08
CA GLY A 41 11.06 10.90 -3.67
C GLY A 41 9.72 10.60 -4.35
N LEU A 42 9.31 9.31 -4.43
CA LEU A 42 8.04 8.94 -5.03
C LEU A 42 6.87 9.15 -4.07
N SER A 43 5.72 9.55 -4.61
CA SER A 43 4.46 9.61 -3.88
C SER A 43 3.87 8.20 -3.74
N PHE A 44 3.68 7.76 -2.51
CA PHE A 44 3.23 6.42 -2.15
C PHE A 44 1.92 6.49 -1.37
N LEU A 45 0.89 5.81 -1.86
CA LEU A 45 -0.38 5.64 -1.18
C LEU A 45 -0.49 4.21 -0.65
N ASP A 46 -0.71 4.06 0.65
CA ASP A 46 -0.99 2.78 1.32
C ASP A 46 -2.48 2.76 1.72
N LEU A 47 -3.29 2.08 0.93
CA LEU A 47 -4.72 1.88 1.18
C LEU A 47 -4.93 0.64 2.06
N CYS A 48 -5.81 0.74 3.06
CA CYS A 48 -6.04 -0.31 4.05
C CYS A 48 -4.75 -0.61 4.84
N CYS A 49 -4.12 0.44 5.36
CA CYS A 49 -2.73 0.39 5.86
C CYS A 49 -2.53 -0.43 7.16
N GLY A 50 -3.58 -0.74 7.90
CA GLY A 50 -3.54 -1.59 9.10
C GLY A 50 -2.56 -1.05 10.16
N THR A 51 -1.42 -1.71 10.32
CA THR A 51 -0.34 -1.29 11.24
C THR A 51 0.51 -0.13 10.71
N GLY A 52 0.37 0.20 9.42
CA GLY A 52 1.20 1.16 8.71
C GLY A 52 2.56 0.60 8.26
N ALA A 53 2.80 -0.71 8.37
CA ALA A 53 4.12 -1.30 8.10
C ALA A 53 4.62 -1.07 6.68
N ILE A 54 3.76 -1.14 5.66
CA ILE A 54 4.13 -0.90 4.26
C ILE A 54 4.44 0.58 4.04
N GLY A 55 3.54 1.48 4.44
CA GLY A 55 3.75 2.91 4.27
C GLY A 55 4.97 3.43 5.02
N LEU A 56 5.19 2.99 6.27
CA LEU A 56 6.36 3.39 7.07
C LEU A 56 7.67 2.81 6.52
N GLU A 57 7.65 1.61 5.94
CA GLU A 57 8.79 1.06 5.19
C GLU A 57 9.10 1.91 3.96
N ALA A 58 8.07 2.30 3.18
CA ALA A 58 8.23 3.18 2.03
C ALA A 58 8.84 4.53 2.42
N GLU A 59 8.34 5.15 3.50
CA GLU A 59 8.89 6.41 4.02
C GLU A 59 10.33 6.25 4.49
N SER A 60 10.65 5.16 5.19
CA SER A 60 12.03 4.87 5.61
C SER A 60 13.00 4.80 4.44
N ARG A 61 12.51 4.40 3.26
CA ARG A 61 13.24 4.34 1.99
C ARG A 61 13.16 5.64 1.17
N GLY A 62 12.57 6.70 1.73
CA GLY A 62 12.54 8.04 1.15
C GLY A 62 11.29 8.41 0.37
N ALA A 63 10.24 7.60 0.37
CA ALA A 63 8.97 7.95 -0.26
C ALA A 63 8.22 9.04 0.51
N ILE A 64 7.34 9.77 -0.19
CA ILE A 64 6.38 10.71 0.38
C ILE A 64 5.05 9.96 0.53
N VAL A 65 4.64 9.67 1.77
CA VAL A 65 3.63 8.66 2.05
C VAL A 65 2.32 9.25 2.55
N THR A 66 1.22 8.74 2.00
CA THR A 66 -0.14 8.88 2.54
C THR A 66 -0.66 7.49 2.89
N MET A 67 -1.16 7.32 4.11
CA MET A 67 -1.74 6.06 4.61
C MET A 67 -3.21 6.26 4.93
N VAL A 68 -4.05 5.32 4.50
CA VAL A 68 -5.51 5.39 4.69
C VAL A 68 -6.01 4.07 5.27
N ASP A 69 -6.84 4.16 6.30
CA ASP A 69 -7.55 3.00 6.84
C ASP A 69 -8.93 3.44 7.35
N LEU A 70 -9.91 2.56 7.22
CA LEU A 70 -11.28 2.78 7.72
C LEU A 70 -11.36 2.62 9.24
N SER A 71 -10.57 1.70 9.80
CA SER A 71 -10.58 1.36 11.21
C SER A 71 -9.88 2.42 12.05
N LYS A 72 -10.60 3.00 13.00
CA LYS A 72 -10.02 3.93 13.98
C LYS A 72 -8.91 3.29 14.81
N GLU A 73 -9.02 1.99 15.10
CA GLU A 73 -8.01 1.22 15.80
C GLU A 73 -6.73 1.08 14.97
N SER A 74 -6.86 0.74 13.68
CA SER A 74 -5.75 0.69 12.73
C SER A 74 -5.06 2.06 12.63
N VAL A 75 -5.83 3.13 12.45
CA VAL A 75 -5.30 4.50 12.37
C VAL A 75 -4.55 4.89 13.65
N ALA A 76 -5.09 4.56 14.83
CA ALA A 76 -4.43 4.83 16.09
C ALA A 76 -3.09 4.07 16.21
N LEU A 77 -3.07 2.80 15.80
CA LEU A 77 -1.84 1.98 15.80
C LEU A 77 -0.83 2.50 14.79
N THR A 78 -1.26 2.84 13.58
CA THR A 78 -0.41 3.45 12.56
C THR A 78 0.21 4.75 13.06
N LYS A 79 -0.57 5.62 13.71
CA LYS A 79 -0.06 6.86 14.32
C LYS A 79 0.94 6.59 15.44
N LYS A 80 0.70 5.58 16.29
CA LYS A 80 1.64 5.16 17.32
C LYS A 80 2.97 4.72 16.71
N ASN A 81 2.93 3.90 15.65
CA ASN A 81 4.12 3.45 14.91
C ASN A 81 4.84 4.62 14.23
N ALA A 82 4.10 5.51 13.60
CA ALA A 82 4.63 6.70 12.94
C ALA A 82 5.36 7.63 13.95
N ASN A 83 4.75 7.88 15.11
CA ASN A 83 5.37 8.69 16.15
C ASN A 83 6.67 8.08 16.68
N GLN A 84 6.75 6.75 16.78
CA GLN A 84 7.96 6.06 17.27
C GLN A 84 9.18 6.29 16.37
N ILE A 85 8.96 6.53 15.09
CA ILE A 85 10.04 6.78 14.13
C ILE A 85 10.09 8.24 13.65
N SER A 86 9.32 9.13 14.25
CA SER A 86 9.21 10.54 13.85
C SER A 86 8.82 10.70 12.37
N SER A 87 7.87 9.88 11.92
CA SER A 87 7.35 9.86 10.56
C SER A 87 6.66 11.18 10.21
N GLN A 88 6.81 11.59 8.95
CA GLN A 88 6.13 12.73 8.33
C GLN A 88 4.96 12.29 7.43
N ALA A 89 4.64 10.99 7.41
CA ALA A 89 3.55 10.47 6.60
C ALA A 89 2.20 11.04 7.02
N GLU A 90 1.35 11.32 6.05
CA GLU A 90 -0.04 11.69 6.29
C GLU A 90 -0.86 10.43 6.59
N ILE A 91 -1.63 10.46 7.69
CA ILE A 91 -2.43 9.31 8.12
C ILE A 91 -3.89 9.74 8.23
N ILE A 92 -4.76 9.11 7.44
CA ILE A 92 -6.16 9.49 7.24
C ILE A 92 -7.08 8.34 7.65
N CYS A 93 -8.07 8.64 8.51
CA CYS A 93 -9.15 7.71 8.80
C CYS A 93 -10.27 7.92 7.78
N SER A 94 -10.36 7.02 6.80
CA SER A 94 -11.37 7.06 5.75
C SER A 94 -11.57 5.68 5.14
N ASP A 95 -12.75 5.47 4.57
CA ASP A 95 -12.98 4.39 3.62
C ASP A 95 -12.08 4.59 2.38
N ALA A 96 -11.47 3.52 1.88
CA ALA A 96 -10.52 3.56 0.77
C ALA A 96 -11.15 4.10 -0.52
N ILE A 97 -12.36 3.64 -0.83
CA ILE A 97 -13.10 4.06 -2.02
C ILE A 97 -13.52 5.53 -1.92
N LYS A 98 -14.01 5.94 -0.74
CA LYS A 98 -14.35 7.34 -0.48
C LYS A 98 -13.13 8.23 -0.62
N PHE A 99 -11.98 7.83 -0.07
CA PHE A 99 -10.73 8.57 -0.22
C PHE A 99 -10.35 8.73 -1.68
N LEU A 100 -10.35 7.65 -2.47
CA LEU A 100 -10.02 7.70 -3.90
C LEU A 100 -11.00 8.57 -4.70
N LYS A 101 -12.30 8.61 -4.32
CA LYS A 101 -13.31 9.45 -4.96
C LYS A 101 -13.16 10.94 -4.66
N THR A 102 -12.49 11.32 -3.57
CA THR A 102 -12.44 12.71 -3.10
C THR A 102 -11.05 13.33 -3.10
N THR A 103 -9.98 12.54 -3.12
CA THR A 103 -8.62 13.08 -3.12
C THR A 103 -8.30 13.86 -4.40
N ASN A 104 -7.52 14.93 -4.26
CA ASN A 104 -6.95 15.67 -5.40
C ASN A 104 -5.47 15.33 -5.63
N LYS A 105 -4.93 14.36 -4.86
CA LYS A 105 -3.55 13.89 -5.02
C LYS A 105 -3.46 12.85 -6.12
N THR A 106 -2.29 12.78 -6.74
CA THR A 106 -1.89 11.70 -7.64
C THR A 106 -0.68 10.98 -7.06
N PHE A 107 -0.47 9.74 -7.46
CA PHE A 107 0.51 8.86 -6.84
C PHE A 107 1.36 8.15 -7.88
N ASP A 108 2.63 7.92 -7.52
CA ASP A 108 3.54 7.07 -8.30
C ASP A 108 3.31 5.60 -7.96
N ILE A 109 2.96 5.31 -6.70
CA ILE A 109 2.69 3.96 -6.22
C ILE A 109 1.41 3.99 -5.39
N ILE A 110 0.46 3.10 -5.73
CA ILE A 110 -0.73 2.82 -4.94
C ILE A 110 -0.66 1.37 -4.50
N PHE A 111 -0.53 1.13 -3.21
CA PHE A 111 -0.57 -0.20 -2.61
C PHE A 111 -1.90 -0.40 -1.89
N SER A 112 -2.51 -1.56 -2.03
CA SER A 112 -3.75 -1.92 -1.33
C SER A 112 -3.73 -3.38 -0.88
N ASP A 113 -4.02 -3.58 0.40
CA ASP A 113 -4.14 -4.88 1.06
C ASP A 113 -5.40 -4.89 1.94
N PRO A 114 -6.60 -4.93 1.33
CA PRO A 114 -7.84 -5.04 2.09
C PRO A 114 -7.99 -6.44 2.69
N PRO A 115 -8.84 -6.61 3.73
CA PRO A 115 -9.21 -7.94 4.22
C PRO A 115 -9.69 -8.83 3.07
N TYR A 116 -9.28 -10.11 3.06
CA TYR A 116 -9.54 -11.02 1.93
C TYR A 116 -11.03 -11.23 1.62
N GLU A 117 -11.88 -11.09 2.63
CA GLU A 117 -13.34 -11.18 2.49
C GLU A 117 -13.93 -9.99 1.70
N ILE A 118 -13.20 -8.90 1.61
CA ILE A 118 -13.63 -7.66 0.91
C ILE A 118 -12.80 -7.51 -0.35
N ASP A 119 -13.43 -7.68 -1.50
CA ASP A 119 -12.77 -7.50 -2.79
C ASP A 119 -13.01 -6.09 -3.34
N LEU A 120 -12.04 -5.23 -3.16
CA LEU A 120 -12.07 -3.83 -3.64
C LEU A 120 -11.27 -3.62 -4.93
N GLY A 121 -10.59 -4.64 -5.44
CA GLY A 121 -9.60 -4.48 -6.51
C GLY A 121 -10.16 -3.84 -7.77
N GLN A 122 -11.29 -4.34 -8.28
CA GLN A 122 -11.89 -3.78 -9.48
C GLN A 122 -12.36 -2.34 -9.30
N GLU A 123 -12.97 -2.03 -8.14
CA GLU A 123 -13.45 -0.67 -7.87
C GLU A 123 -12.30 0.32 -7.71
N ILE A 124 -11.23 -0.08 -7.02
CA ILE A 124 -10.02 0.74 -6.87
C ILE A 124 -9.44 1.08 -8.24
N ILE A 125 -9.22 0.08 -9.10
CA ILE A 125 -8.61 0.29 -10.43
C ILE A 125 -9.51 1.15 -11.31
N ASN A 126 -10.82 0.92 -11.31
CA ASN A 126 -11.77 1.75 -12.05
C ASN A 126 -11.72 3.22 -11.63
N ILE A 127 -11.69 3.50 -10.32
CA ILE A 127 -11.65 4.89 -9.82
C ILE A 127 -10.30 5.54 -10.15
N VAL A 128 -9.19 4.83 -9.95
CA VAL A 128 -7.85 5.33 -10.28
C VAL A 128 -7.76 5.69 -11.76
N GLU A 129 -8.31 4.86 -12.64
CA GLU A 129 -8.37 5.15 -14.08
C GLU A 129 -9.26 6.36 -14.39
N GLN A 130 -10.51 6.35 -13.93
CA GLN A 130 -11.50 7.40 -14.21
C GLN A 130 -11.03 8.78 -13.72
N ARG A 131 -10.34 8.83 -12.59
CA ARG A 131 -9.87 10.07 -11.97
C ARG A 131 -8.42 10.42 -12.29
N ASN A 132 -7.72 9.59 -13.07
CA ASN A 132 -6.31 9.77 -13.41
C ASN A 132 -5.42 9.96 -12.16
N LEU A 133 -5.60 9.12 -11.16
CA LEU A 133 -4.88 9.25 -9.88
C LEU A 133 -3.47 8.66 -9.92
N LEU A 134 -3.08 7.99 -11.00
CA LEU A 134 -1.76 7.40 -11.18
C LEU A 134 -0.88 8.30 -12.03
N ASN A 135 0.29 8.66 -11.51
CA ASN A 135 1.29 9.45 -12.23
C ASN A 135 1.85 8.65 -13.43
N LYS A 136 2.50 9.34 -14.37
CA LYS A 136 3.18 8.68 -15.49
C LYS A 136 4.19 7.65 -14.98
N ASN A 137 4.16 6.44 -15.55
CA ASN A 137 4.92 5.27 -15.09
C ASN A 137 4.57 4.77 -13.68
N GLY A 138 3.48 5.26 -13.11
CA GLY A 138 3.01 4.82 -11.81
C GLY A 138 2.50 3.38 -11.84
N ILE A 139 2.41 2.77 -10.66
CA ILE A 139 2.04 1.37 -10.48
C ILE A 139 1.00 1.21 -9.37
N ILE A 140 0.02 0.36 -9.60
CA ILE A 140 -0.90 -0.11 -8.56
C ILE A 140 -0.47 -1.53 -8.17
N ILE A 141 -0.40 -1.80 -6.87
CA ILE A 141 -0.09 -3.11 -6.33
C ILE A 141 -1.26 -3.53 -5.44
N TYR A 142 -1.87 -4.65 -5.78
CA TYR A 142 -2.98 -5.20 -5.03
C TYR A 142 -2.61 -6.56 -4.46
N GLU A 143 -2.72 -6.71 -3.13
CA GLU A 143 -2.44 -7.96 -2.44
C GLU A 143 -3.72 -8.77 -2.26
N LYS A 144 -3.65 -10.08 -2.55
CA LYS A 144 -4.72 -11.04 -2.32
C LYS A 144 -4.16 -12.45 -2.05
N ASP A 145 -5.01 -13.33 -1.55
CA ASP A 145 -4.70 -14.75 -1.29
C ASP A 145 -4.87 -15.66 -2.52
N LYS A 146 -5.39 -15.11 -3.61
CA LYS A 146 -5.60 -15.82 -4.90
C LYS A 146 -5.22 -14.93 -6.08
N SER A 147 -4.91 -15.56 -7.20
CA SER A 147 -4.69 -14.86 -8.46
C SER A 147 -6.01 -14.25 -8.97
N VAL A 148 -5.97 -12.97 -9.28
CA VAL A 148 -7.09 -12.20 -9.83
C VAL A 148 -6.57 -11.26 -10.91
N ASP A 149 -7.43 -10.88 -11.84
CA ASP A 149 -7.13 -9.85 -12.83
C ASP A 149 -8.25 -8.80 -12.83
N TYR A 150 -7.89 -7.57 -12.48
CA TYR A 150 -8.77 -6.41 -12.46
C TYR A 150 -8.47 -5.43 -13.60
N SER A 151 -7.79 -5.90 -14.66
CA SER A 151 -7.47 -5.05 -15.81
C SER A 151 -8.71 -4.36 -16.37
N THR A 152 -8.49 -3.13 -16.81
CA THR A 152 -9.47 -2.30 -17.50
C THR A 152 -9.01 -2.06 -18.93
N GLU A 153 -9.64 -1.13 -19.63
CA GLU A 153 -9.22 -0.74 -20.97
C GLU A 153 -7.83 -0.06 -20.97
N LYS A 154 -7.55 0.76 -19.95
CA LYS A 154 -6.34 1.58 -19.85
C LYS A 154 -5.34 1.10 -18.83
N ILE A 155 -5.77 0.44 -17.75
CA ILE A 155 -4.89 -0.08 -16.70
C ILE A 155 -4.87 -1.60 -16.80
N ILE A 156 -3.70 -2.17 -17.06
CA ILE A 156 -3.54 -3.61 -17.26
C ILE A 156 -2.62 -4.22 -16.22
N LYS A 157 -2.90 -5.49 -15.88
CA LYS A 157 -2.01 -6.32 -15.07
C LYS A 157 -0.75 -6.65 -15.86
N THR A 158 0.40 -6.21 -15.35
CA THR A 158 1.69 -6.41 -16.03
C THR A 158 2.45 -7.59 -15.50
N LYS A 159 2.27 -7.94 -14.22
CA LYS A 159 2.85 -9.13 -13.61
C LYS A 159 2.14 -9.51 -12.32
N GLU A 160 2.47 -10.69 -11.82
CA GLU A 160 2.04 -11.22 -10.54
C GLU A 160 3.23 -11.90 -9.84
N LYS A 161 3.32 -11.75 -8.53
CA LYS A 161 4.34 -12.40 -7.72
C LYS A 161 3.72 -13.00 -6.47
N LYS A 162 4.08 -14.26 -6.19
CA LYS A 162 3.61 -15.01 -5.03
C LYS A 162 4.73 -15.14 -3.99
N TYR A 163 4.42 -14.78 -2.76
CA TYR A 163 5.29 -14.96 -1.59
C TYR A 163 4.50 -15.63 -0.47
N GLY A 164 4.73 -16.91 -0.25
CA GLY A 164 3.93 -17.70 0.70
C GLY A 164 2.46 -17.73 0.28
N LYS A 165 1.58 -17.20 1.14
CA LYS A 165 0.14 -17.05 0.86
C LYS A 165 -0.23 -15.73 0.18
N ASN A 166 0.70 -14.79 0.12
CA ASN A 166 0.47 -13.46 -0.41
C ASN A 166 0.74 -13.44 -1.92
N ILE A 167 -0.20 -12.91 -2.69
CA ILE A 167 -0.06 -12.72 -4.12
C ILE A 167 -0.18 -11.23 -4.40
N PHE A 168 0.87 -10.64 -4.98
CA PHE A 168 0.90 -9.26 -5.42
C PHE A 168 0.62 -9.18 -6.92
N GLY A 169 -0.49 -8.56 -7.30
CA GLY A 169 -0.79 -8.17 -8.67
C GLY A 169 -0.29 -6.75 -8.93
N PHE A 170 0.42 -6.54 -10.03
CA PHE A 170 0.99 -5.26 -10.43
C PHE A 170 0.28 -4.74 -11.68
N TYR A 171 -0.24 -3.51 -11.61
CA TYR A 171 -1.04 -2.89 -12.66
C TYR A 171 -0.43 -1.55 -13.07
N MET A 172 -0.39 -1.29 -14.35
CA MET A 172 0.14 -0.03 -14.92
C MET A 172 -0.75 0.46 -16.04
N VAL A 173 -0.67 1.76 -16.33
CA VAL A 173 -1.32 2.31 -17.53
C VAL A 173 -0.70 1.69 -18.77
N LYS A 174 -1.55 1.20 -19.67
CA LYS A 174 -1.15 0.72 -20.99
C LYS A 174 -0.70 1.92 -21.83
N TYR A 175 0.51 1.90 -22.28
CA TYR A 175 1.00 2.84 -23.28
C TYR A 175 0.68 2.29 -24.68
N GLU A 176 0.11 3.15 -25.52
CA GLU A 176 -0.07 2.88 -26.94
C GLU A 176 1.27 2.88 -27.69
#